data_62cd179b85458165d9ffb8802778b855
#
_entry.id   62cd179b85458165d9ffb8802778b855
#
_cell.length_a   1.000
_cell.length_b   1.000
_cell.length_c   1.000
_cell.angle_alpha   90.00
_cell.angle_beta   90.00
_cell.angle_gamma   90.00
#
_symmetry.space_group_name_H-M   'P 1'
#
loop_
_entity.id
_entity.type
_entity.pdbx_description
1 polymer ?
#
loop_
_entity_poly.entity_id
_entity_poly.type
_entity_poly.pdbx_seq_one_letter_code
_entity_poly.pdbx_strand_id
1 'polypeptide(L)'
;METMAGMHRSCGCGRVTEKDCGKELTLAGWVNTRRDHGGLIFIDLRDRSGIVQVVMSPQYGEDAFHKAEDVRSEYVLAIRGIVRERSPETVNPKMQTGKIEVVVSEMRVLNKAKTPPFYVEDGIDVDETVRLKHRYIDLRRPEMQRNLIMRHKIVHEMRQFLDAHDFLEV
;
A
#
# COMPACT_ATOMS: atom_id res chain seq x y z
N MET A 1 -10.61 14.22 9.75
CA MET A 1 -10.24 13.54 8.52
C MET A 1 -9.78 14.58 7.53
N GLU A 2 -8.63 14.36 6.91
CA GLU A 2 -8.05 15.26 5.92
C GLU A 2 -8.42 14.80 4.50
N THR A 3 -8.18 15.64 3.50
CA THR A 3 -8.47 15.33 2.10
C THR A 3 -7.21 15.31 1.27
N MET A 4 -7.25 14.72 0.07
CA MET A 4 -6.14 14.75 -0.89
C MET A 4 -6.08 16.07 -1.69
N ALA A 5 -6.82 17.11 -1.33
CA ALA A 5 -6.79 18.38 -2.06
C ALA A 5 -5.35 18.90 -2.18
N GLY A 6 -4.88 19.16 -3.41
CA GLY A 6 -3.50 19.57 -3.68
C GLY A 6 -2.44 18.45 -3.64
N MET A 7 -2.81 17.20 -3.39
CA MET A 7 -1.94 16.03 -3.49
C MET A 7 -2.43 15.11 -4.61
N HIS A 8 -1.66 14.99 -5.68
CA HIS A 8 -1.95 14.07 -6.78
C HIS A 8 -1.05 12.86 -6.68
N ARG A 9 -1.63 11.66 -6.61
CA ARG A 9 -0.90 10.41 -6.51
C ARG A 9 0.03 10.22 -7.71
N SER A 10 1.33 10.05 -7.47
CA SER A 10 2.35 9.87 -8.50
C SER A 10 2.30 8.47 -9.13
N CYS A 11 2.24 7.43 -8.29
CA CYS A 11 2.22 6.03 -8.72
C CYS A 11 1.66 5.11 -7.63
N GLY A 12 1.65 3.81 -7.87
CA GLY A 12 1.33 2.79 -6.87
C GLY A 12 2.50 2.52 -5.92
N CYS A 13 2.19 2.14 -4.66
CA CYS A 13 3.19 1.87 -3.62
C CYS A 13 4.21 0.80 -4.06
N GLY A 14 3.75 -0.31 -4.66
CA GLY A 14 4.63 -1.38 -5.14
C GLY A 14 5.33 -1.09 -6.46
N ARG A 15 5.13 0.08 -7.06
CA ARG A 15 5.75 0.49 -8.34
C ARG A 15 6.93 1.43 -8.18
N VAL A 16 7.21 1.87 -6.95
CA VAL A 16 8.37 2.70 -6.65
C VAL A 16 9.64 1.85 -6.81
N THR A 17 10.64 2.37 -7.49
CA THR A 17 11.89 1.67 -7.82
C THR A 17 13.12 2.49 -7.48
N GLU A 18 14.29 1.87 -7.54
CA GLU A 18 15.59 2.55 -7.37
C GLU A 18 15.79 3.72 -8.37
N LYS A 19 15.14 3.66 -9.56
CA LYS A 19 15.16 4.75 -10.56
C LYS A 19 14.43 6.03 -10.11
N ASP A 20 13.68 5.93 -9.05
CA ASP A 20 12.92 7.04 -8.48
C ASP A 20 13.66 7.72 -7.31
N CYS A 21 14.85 7.22 -6.94
CA CYS A 21 15.68 7.84 -5.92
C CYS A 21 15.97 9.30 -6.24
N GLY A 22 15.83 10.16 -5.23
CA GLY A 22 15.93 11.61 -5.33
C GLY A 22 14.67 12.33 -5.81
N LYS A 23 13.64 11.61 -6.31
CA LYS A 23 12.39 12.23 -6.72
C LYS A 23 11.44 12.38 -5.52
N GLU A 24 10.67 13.46 -5.54
CA GLU A 24 9.54 13.63 -4.64
C GLU A 24 8.31 12.92 -5.22
N LEU A 25 7.70 12.03 -4.44
CA LEU A 25 6.50 11.30 -4.82
C LEU A 25 5.37 11.53 -3.83
N THR A 26 4.14 11.54 -4.35
CA THR A 26 2.92 11.45 -3.56
C THR A 26 2.35 10.04 -3.68
N LEU A 27 2.20 9.36 -2.55
CA LEU A 27 1.63 8.02 -2.47
C LEU A 27 0.39 8.02 -1.57
N ALA A 28 -0.51 7.09 -1.81
CA ALA A 28 -1.67 6.88 -0.96
C ALA A 28 -1.95 5.39 -0.80
N GLY A 29 -2.31 4.96 0.41
CA GLY A 29 -2.53 3.56 0.72
C GLY A 29 -3.01 3.33 2.13
N TRP A 30 -3.07 2.07 2.50
CA TRP A 30 -3.40 1.60 3.83
C TRP A 30 -2.13 1.29 4.63
N VAL A 31 -2.16 1.59 5.92
CA VAL A 31 -1.10 1.20 6.86
C VAL A 31 -1.14 -0.32 7.05
N ASN A 32 -0.12 -1.01 6.57
CA ASN A 32 0.03 -2.45 6.79
C ASN A 32 0.63 -2.71 8.17
N THR A 33 1.79 -2.15 8.45
CA THR A 33 2.47 -2.21 9.75
C THR A 33 3.04 -0.85 10.13
N ARG A 34 3.12 -0.58 11.44
CA ARG A 34 3.80 0.58 12.03
C ARG A 34 4.83 0.10 13.04
N ARG A 35 6.01 0.65 12.98
CA ARG A 35 7.12 0.39 13.93
C ARG A 35 7.69 1.71 14.40
N ASP A 36 7.96 1.80 15.69
CA ASP A 36 8.55 2.97 16.33
C ASP A 36 9.93 2.61 16.86
N HIS A 37 10.93 3.36 16.47
CA HIS A 37 12.33 3.15 16.83
C HIS A 37 12.96 4.45 17.38
N GLY A 38 12.36 5.00 18.46
CA GLY A 38 12.97 6.07 19.21
C GLY A 38 13.30 7.34 18.38
N GLY A 39 12.25 7.99 17.85
CA GLY A 39 12.40 9.21 17.03
C GLY A 39 12.34 8.97 15.52
N LEU A 40 12.20 7.72 15.09
CA LEU A 40 11.88 7.34 13.72
C LEU A 40 10.66 6.44 13.71
N ILE A 41 9.66 6.79 12.90
CA ILE A 41 8.49 5.95 12.68
C ILE A 41 8.53 5.39 11.27
N PHE A 42 8.48 4.05 11.18
CA PHE A 42 8.42 3.32 9.94
C PHE A 42 6.99 2.82 9.71
N ILE A 43 6.46 3.07 8.53
CA ILE A 43 5.16 2.55 8.11
C ILE A 43 5.35 1.79 6.80
N ASP A 44 4.85 0.57 6.75
CA ASP A 44 4.70 -0.17 5.51
C ASP A 44 3.36 0.26 4.90
N LEU A 45 3.40 1.10 3.87
CA LEU A 45 2.22 1.62 3.17
C LEU A 45 1.86 0.67 2.04
N ARG A 46 0.64 0.15 2.05
CA ARG A 46 0.14 -0.86 1.11
C ARG A 46 -0.93 -0.30 0.20
N ASP A 47 -0.87 -0.66 -1.07
CA ASP A 47 -1.98 -0.52 -2.01
C ASP A 47 -2.13 -1.79 -2.88
N ARG A 48 -2.95 -1.72 -3.93
CA ARG A 48 -3.16 -2.85 -4.84
C ARG A 48 -1.89 -3.28 -5.58
N SER A 49 -0.91 -2.40 -5.76
CA SER A 49 0.32 -2.69 -6.50
C SER A 49 1.40 -3.34 -5.63
N GLY A 50 1.29 -3.24 -4.31
CA GLY A 50 2.26 -3.78 -3.36
C GLY A 50 2.45 -2.88 -2.16
N ILE A 51 3.63 -3.00 -1.53
CA ILE A 51 3.98 -2.32 -0.28
C ILE A 51 5.25 -1.51 -0.51
N VAL A 52 5.34 -0.33 0.13
CA VAL A 52 6.56 0.46 0.24
C VAL A 52 6.76 0.91 1.68
N GLN A 53 8.00 0.90 2.17
CA GLN A 53 8.33 1.46 3.46
C GLN A 53 8.40 2.98 3.35
N VAL A 54 7.73 3.67 4.27
CA VAL A 54 7.84 5.12 4.43
C VAL A 54 8.38 5.45 5.81
N VAL A 55 9.19 6.49 5.92
CA VAL A 55 9.91 6.87 7.15
C VAL A 55 9.55 8.29 7.53
N MET A 56 9.10 8.48 8.75
CA MET A 56 8.83 9.78 9.35
C MET A 56 9.87 10.07 10.43
N SER A 57 10.39 11.28 10.39
CA SER A 57 11.31 11.84 11.38
C SER A 57 10.99 13.31 11.59
N PRO A 58 11.14 13.84 12.81
CA PRO A 58 10.98 15.28 13.08
C PRO A 58 11.86 16.15 12.17
N GLN A 59 13.04 15.65 11.79
CA GLN A 59 13.99 16.34 10.93
C GLN A 59 13.46 16.65 9.52
N TYR A 60 12.56 15.80 8.98
CA TYR A 60 12.04 15.91 7.61
C TYR A 60 10.61 16.45 7.55
N GLY A 61 9.87 16.35 8.66
CA GLY A 61 8.49 16.81 8.75
C GLY A 61 7.92 16.57 10.15
N GLU A 62 8.01 17.59 11.01
CA GLU A 62 7.57 17.50 12.40
C GLU A 62 6.07 17.17 12.51
N ASP A 63 5.20 17.84 11.72
CA ASP A 63 3.76 17.56 11.68
C ASP A 63 3.47 16.14 11.21
N ALA A 64 4.17 15.65 10.17
CA ALA A 64 4.02 14.28 9.69
C ALA A 64 4.45 13.25 10.74
N PHE A 65 5.52 13.53 11.48
CA PHE A 65 5.99 12.67 12.55
C PHE A 65 4.97 12.57 13.69
N HIS A 66 4.47 13.71 14.19
CA HIS A 66 3.47 13.73 15.26
C HIS A 66 2.16 13.04 14.85
N LYS A 67 1.71 13.25 13.63
CA LYS A 67 0.55 12.50 13.11
C LYS A 67 0.80 10.99 13.07
N ALA A 68 2.02 10.57 12.75
CA ALA A 68 2.40 9.16 12.66
C ALA A 68 2.42 8.44 14.03
N GLU A 69 2.57 9.16 15.14
CA GLU A 69 2.51 8.59 16.49
C GLU A 69 1.15 7.93 16.77
N ASP A 70 0.05 8.53 16.27
CA ASP A 70 -1.33 8.06 16.48
C ASP A 70 -1.81 7.09 15.39
N VAL A 71 -1.04 6.87 14.32
CA VAL A 71 -1.44 6.00 13.21
C VAL A 71 -1.51 4.55 13.64
N ARG A 72 -2.55 3.86 13.19
CA ARG A 72 -2.77 2.43 13.44
C ARG A 72 -2.95 1.67 12.12
N SER A 73 -2.90 0.33 12.21
CA SER A 73 -3.13 -0.57 11.07
C SER A 73 -4.44 -0.23 10.35
N GLU A 74 -4.42 -0.36 9.04
CA GLU A 74 -5.53 -0.10 8.11
C GLU A 74 -5.99 1.38 8.03
N TYR A 75 -5.34 2.33 8.71
CA TYR A 75 -5.58 3.75 8.43
C TYR A 75 -5.24 4.06 6.98
N VAL A 76 -6.00 4.94 6.37
CA VAL A 76 -5.75 5.40 5.00
C VAL A 76 -4.93 6.68 5.06
N LEU A 77 -3.76 6.64 4.46
CA LEU A 77 -2.83 7.75 4.44
C LEU A 77 -2.59 8.25 3.01
N ALA A 78 -2.37 9.54 2.87
CA ALA A 78 -1.64 10.14 1.76
C ALA A 78 -0.33 10.72 2.31
N ILE A 79 0.76 10.46 1.61
CA ILE A 79 2.09 10.95 1.97
C ILE A 79 2.75 11.63 0.78
N ARG A 80 3.59 12.62 1.05
CA ARG A 80 4.54 13.20 0.11
C ARG A 80 5.92 13.08 0.71
N GLY A 81 6.90 12.68 -0.09
CA GLY A 81 8.25 12.49 0.39
C GLY A 81 9.23 12.14 -0.72
N ILE A 82 10.52 12.10 -0.37
CA ILE A 82 11.62 11.83 -1.27
C ILE A 82 12.00 10.36 -1.18
N VAL A 83 12.12 9.70 -2.34
CA VAL A 83 12.62 8.32 -2.42
C VAL A 83 14.12 8.29 -2.18
N ARG A 84 14.59 7.39 -1.32
CA ARG A 84 16.01 7.12 -1.12
C ARG A 84 16.31 5.63 -1.09
N GLU A 85 17.55 5.29 -1.39
CA GLU A 85 18.06 3.93 -1.17
C GLU A 85 18.22 3.65 0.33
N ARG A 86 17.93 2.43 0.70
CA ARG A 86 18.18 1.91 2.05
C ARG A 86 19.63 1.47 2.17
N SER A 87 20.20 1.62 3.36
CA SER A 87 21.56 1.08 3.63
C SER A 87 21.56 -0.44 3.38
N PRO A 88 22.67 -1.02 2.92
CA PRO A 88 22.76 -2.45 2.64
C PRO A 88 22.29 -3.37 3.78
N GLU A 89 22.51 -2.92 5.03
CA GLU A 89 22.12 -3.64 6.26
C GLU A 89 20.59 -3.61 6.50
N THR A 90 19.87 -2.64 5.93
CA THR A 90 18.44 -2.45 6.13
C THR A 90 17.60 -2.89 4.93
N VAL A 91 18.22 -3.37 3.85
CA VAL A 91 17.51 -3.92 2.69
C VAL A 91 16.61 -5.09 3.12
N ASN A 92 15.35 -5.05 2.71
CA ASN A 92 14.38 -6.12 2.99
C ASN A 92 14.14 -6.98 1.73
N PRO A 93 14.75 -8.18 1.60
CA PRO A 93 14.60 -9.02 0.41
C PRO A 93 13.19 -9.60 0.24
N LYS A 94 12.34 -9.53 1.27
CA LYS A 94 10.96 -10.03 1.21
C LYS A 94 9.99 -9.04 0.57
N MET A 95 10.42 -7.80 0.35
CA MET A 95 9.62 -6.76 -0.30
C MET A 95 10.17 -6.44 -1.69
N GLN A 96 9.30 -6.32 -2.69
CA GLN A 96 9.70 -5.90 -4.03
C GLN A 96 10.38 -4.52 -4.04
N THR A 97 9.95 -3.62 -3.16
CA THR A 97 10.50 -2.27 -2.97
C THR A 97 11.55 -2.23 -1.86
N GLY A 98 12.06 -3.38 -1.41
CA GLY A 98 12.85 -3.50 -0.18
C GLY A 98 14.21 -2.82 -0.20
N LYS A 99 14.69 -2.38 -1.36
CA LYS A 99 15.93 -1.60 -1.50
C LYS A 99 15.76 -0.10 -1.30
N ILE A 100 14.52 0.38 -1.33
CA ILE A 100 14.20 1.80 -1.22
C ILE A 100 13.24 2.07 -0.06
N GLU A 101 13.18 3.33 0.32
CA GLU A 101 12.18 3.86 1.24
C GLU A 101 11.84 5.30 0.87
N VAL A 102 10.71 5.80 1.37
CA VAL A 102 10.29 7.18 1.13
C VAL A 102 10.39 7.96 2.43
N VAL A 103 11.21 9.00 2.43
CA VAL A 103 11.35 9.93 3.56
C VAL A 103 10.24 10.96 3.46
N VAL A 104 9.34 10.96 4.42
CA VAL A 104 8.10 11.73 4.37
C VAL A 104 8.30 13.14 4.87
N SER A 105 7.88 14.13 4.08
CA SER A 105 7.82 15.55 4.44
C SER A 105 6.40 16.01 4.80
N GLU A 106 5.36 15.41 4.18
CA GLU A 106 3.95 15.73 4.45
C GLU A 106 3.14 14.44 4.57
N MET A 107 2.29 14.36 5.57
CA MET A 107 1.35 13.25 5.76
C MET A 107 -0.05 13.75 6.07
N ARG A 108 -1.05 13.09 5.48
CA ARG A 108 -2.46 13.31 5.76
C ARG A 108 -3.14 12.01 6.14
N VAL A 109 -3.94 12.03 7.19
CA VAL A 109 -4.80 10.92 7.58
C VAL A 109 -6.15 11.09 6.90
N LEU A 110 -6.34 10.37 5.79
CA LEU A 110 -7.56 10.45 4.99
C LEU A 110 -8.73 9.77 5.69
N ASN A 111 -8.46 8.63 6.34
CA ASN A 111 -9.47 7.93 7.12
C ASN A 111 -8.84 7.09 8.22
N LYS A 112 -9.52 7.03 9.36
CA LYS A 112 -9.19 6.12 10.47
C LYS A 112 -9.96 4.81 10.29
N ALA A 113 -9.34 3.71 10.64
CA ALA A 113 -9.98 2.39 10.63
C ALA A 113 -10.19 1.90 12.06
N LYS A 114 -11.25 1.11 12.26
CA LYS A 114 -11.38 0.24 13.43
C LYS A 114 -10.45 -0.96 13.22
N THR A 115 -10.07 -1.62 14.31
CA THR A 115 -9.30 -2.87 14.23
C THR A 115 -10.05 -3.88 13.34
N PRO A 116 -9.43 -4.37 12.27
CA PRO A 116 -10.07 -5.34 11.39
C PRO A 116 -10.27 -6.68 12.10
N PRO A 117 -11.28 -7.48 11.71
CA PRO A 117 -11.55 -8.78 12.32
C PRO A 117 -10.44 -9.82 12.03
N PHE A 118 -9.61 -9.58 11.02
CA PHE A 118 -8.42 -10.36 10.68
C PHE A 118 -7.46 -9.49 9.84
N TYR A 119 -6.19 -9.90 9.80
CA TYR A 119 -5.16 -9.19 9.05
C TYR A 119 -5.26 -9.43 7.54
N VAL A 120 -4.82 -8.45 6.75
CA VAL A 120 -4.78 -8.51 5.28
C VAL A 120 -3.46 -9.16 4.84
N GLU A 121 -3.30 -10.44 5.19
CA GLU A 121 -2.13 -11.26 4.89
C GLU A 121 -2.53 -12.69 4.52
N ASP A 122 -1.63 -13.44 3.89
CA ASP A 122 -1.87 -14.85 3.56
C ASP A 122 -1.57 -15.75 4.78
N GLY A 123 -2.13 -16.97 4.78
CA GLY A 123 -1.89 -17.95 5.85
C GLY A 123 -2.63 -17.67 7.16
N ILE A 124 -3.66 -16.82 7.15
CA ILE A 124 -4.48 -16.57 8.35
C ILE A 124 -5.33 -17.79 8.71
N ASP A 125 -5.36 -18.11 10.01
CA ASP A 125 -6.27 -19.11 10.58
C ASP A 125 -7.57 -18.42 11.03
N VAL A 126 -8.49 -18.20 10.07
CA VAL A 126 -9.78 -17.52 10.31
C VAL A 126 -10.88 -18.29 9.61
N ASP A 127 -11.94 -18.57 10.38
CA ASP A 127 -13.12 -19.28 9.88
C ASP A 127 -13.68 -18.62 8.61
N GLU A 128 -14.13 -19.46 7.67
CA GLU A 128 -14.64 -19.00 6.38
C GLU A 128 -15.88 -18.11 6.53
N THR A 129 -16.72 -18.37 7.51
CA THR A 129 -17.93 -17.55 7.74
C THR A 129 -17.56 -16.12 8.13
N VAL A 130 -16.50 -15.92 8.91
CA VAL A 130 -15.96 -14.59 9.27
C VAL A 130 -15.39 -13.90 8.03
N ARG A 131 -14.64 -14.64 7.19
CA ARG A 131 -14.11 -14.12 5.94
C ARG A 131 -15.20 -13.72 4.95
N LEU A 132 -16.25 -14.53 4.83
CA LEU A 132 -17.41 -14.21 3.99
C LEU A 132 -18.18 -12.99 4.50
N LYS A 133 -18.38 -12.88 5.81
CA LYS A 133 -19.00 -11.69 6.44
C LYS A 133 -18.24 -10.41 6.18
N HIS A 134 -16.91 -10.49 6.14
CA HIS A 134 -16.01 -9.37 5.89
C HIS A 134 -15.28 -9.49 4.55
N ARG A 135 -16.01 -9.92 3.51
CA ARG A 135 -15.45 -10.24 2.20
C ARG A 135 -14.64 -9.11 1.58
N TYR A 136 -15.02 -7.86 1.80
CA TYR A 136 -14.31 -6.67 1.35
C TYR A 136 -12.88 -6.54 1.94
N ILE A 137 -12.62 -7.12 3.13
CA ILE A 137 -11.28 -7.21 3.72
C ILE A 137 -10.55 -8.43 3.14
N ASP A 138 -11.21 -9.59 3.10
CA ASP A 138 -10.65 -10.85 2.59
C ASP A 138 -10.12 -10.70 1.15
N LEU A 139 -10.86 -10.00 0.28
CA LEU A 139 -10.46 -9.73 -1.10
C LEU A 139 -9.21 -8.86 -1.24
N ARG A 140 -8.74 -8.21 -0.17
CA ARG A 140 -7.48 -7.45 -0.16
C ARG A 140 -6.25 -8.31 0.15
N ARG A 141 -6.44 -9.54 0.63
CA ARG A 141 -5.33 -10.46 0.87
C ARG A 141 -4.62 -10.78 -0.44
N PRO A 142 -3.29 -10.92 -0.42
CA PRO A 142 -2.50 -11.13 -1.65
C PRO A 142 -2.98 -12.33 -2.47
N GLU A 143 -3.28 -13.46 -1.83
CA GLU A 143 -3.83 -14.66 -2.49
C GLU A 143 -5.15 -14.36 -3.22
N MET A 144 -6.08 -13.71 -2.53
CA MET A 144 -7.38 -13.38 -3.10
C MET A 144 -7.28 -12.37 -4.23
N GLN A 145 -6.38 -11.40 -4.11
CA GLN A 145 -6.08 -10.45 -5.19
C GLN A 145 -5.52 -11.18 -6.43
N ARG A 146 -4.56 -12.10 -6.23
CA ARG A 146 -4.01 -12.89 -7.34
C ARG A 146 -5.11 -13.65 -8.09
N ASN A 147 -6.04 -14.27 -7.35
CA ASN A 147 -7.16 -15.01 -7.94
C ASN A 147 -8.09 -14.08 -8.74
N LEU A 148 -8.44 -12.91 -8.20
CA LEU A 148 -9.25 -11.92 -8.93
C LEU A 148 -8.56 -11.38 -10.18
N ILE A 149 -7.26 -11.08 -10.09
CA ILE A 149 -6.47 -10.62 -11.23
C ILE A 149 -6.38 -11.71 -12.31
N MET A 150 -6.14 -12.97 -11.91
CA MET A 150 -6.10 -14.10 -12.84
C MET A 150 -7.46 -14.27 -13.54
N ARG A 151 -8.55 -14.30 -12.78
CA ARG A 151 -9.91 -14.38 -13.34
C ARG A 151 -10.18 -13.25 -14.34
N HIS A 152 -9.83 -12.00 -13.96
CA HIS A 152 -9.98 -10.85 -14.85
C HIS A 152 -9.23 -11.02 -16.17
N LYS A 153 -7.96 -11.45 -16.10
CA LYS A 153 -7.14 -11.68 -17.29
C LYS A 153 -7.73 -12.75 -18.20
N ILE A 154 -8.12 -13.89 -17.63
CA ILE A 154 -8.74 -14.99 -18.42
C ILE A 154 -9.98 -14.49 -19.16
N VAL A 155 -10.91 -13.83 -18.47
CA VAL A 155 -12.14 -13.32 -19.09
C VAL A 155 -11.81 -12.26 -20.16
N HIS A 156 -10.82 -11.39 -19.90
CA HIS A 156 -10.39 -10.38 -20.85
C HIS A 156 -9.85 -11.00 -22.14
N GLU A 157 -8.95 -11.99 -22.03
CA GLU A 157 -8.39 -12.71 -23.18
C GLU A 157 -9.45 -13.47 -23.97
N MET A 158 -10.39 -14.12 -23.27
CA MET A 158 -11.51 -14.81 -23.92
C MET A 158 -12.36 -13.84 -24.74
N ARG A 159 -12.69 -12.66 -24.17
CA ARG A 159 -13.47 -11.63 -24.89
C ARG A 159 -12.71 -11.09 -26.10
N GLN A 160 -11.43 -10.79 -25.94
CA GLN A 160 -10.59 -10.31 -27.05
C GLN A 160 -10.49 -11.36 -28.18
N PHE A 161 -10.34 -12.64 -27.82
CA PHE A 161 -10.29 -13.73 -28.80
C PHE A 161 -11.59 -13.84 -29.58
N LEU A 162 -12.75 -13.81 -28.91
CA LEU A 162 -14.05 -13.90 -29.56
C LEU A 162 -14.33 -12.67 -30.43
N ASP A 163 -14.04 -11.47 -29.92
CA ASP A 163 -14.19 -10.22 -30.68
C ASP A 163 -13.37 -10.23 -31.97
N ALA A 164 -12.12 -10.71 -31.90
CA ALA A 164 -11.25 -10.83 -33.07
C ALA A 164 -11.75 -11.89 -34.11
N HIS A 165 -12.74 -12.69 -33.77
CA HIS A 165 -13.37 -13.70 -34.65
C HIS A 165 -14.83 -13.35 -34.95
N ASP A 166 -15.20 -12.09 -34.86
CA ASP A 166 -16.53 -11.53 -35.17
C ASP A 166 -17.68 -12.08 -34.27
N PHE A 167 -17.36 -12.59 -33.08
CA PHE A 167 -18.39 -12.96 -32.10
C PHE A 167 -18.74 -11.75 -31.21
N LEU A 168 -20.02 -11.50 -31.03
CA LEU A 168 -20.54 -10.47 -30.15
C LEU A 168 -21.01 -11.06 -28.82
N GLU A 169 -20.63 -10.43 -27.70
CA GLU A 169 -21.16 -10.78 -26.38
C GLU A 169 -22.57 -10.16 -26.23
N VAL A 170 -23.56 -10.99 -25.99
CA VAL A 170 -24.96 -10.59 -25.86
C VAL A 170 -25.43 -10.72 -24.40
#